data_16db3fc888c0e01fd9050e15d445a439
#
_entry.id   16db3fc888c0e01fd9050e15d445a439
#
_cell.length_a   1.000
_cell.length_b   1.000
_cell.length_c   1.000
_cell.angle_alpha   90.00
_cell.angle_beta   90.00
_cell.angle_gamma   90.00
#
_symmetry.space_group_name_H-M   'P 1'
#
loop_
_entity.id
_entity.type
_entity.pdbx_description
1 polymer ?
#
loop_
_entity_poly.entity_id
_entity_poly.type
_entity_poly.pdbx_seq_one_letter_code
_entity_poly.pdbx_strand_id
1 'polypeptide(L)'
;MRKQKGFSLIELLIVVAIILIIAAIAIPNLLRARIAANESAAASGIRTINTALVSFNSSYPSLGYAKQLPDLGDTANQCPATPPTSTNACLIDNVLANNGNPAGTGKSGYSYLYTPTAGAAANFVDYQVSADPLSANQTGVRSFCSFSDAVVRAQIGKLSGKCPNTTPPLQ
;
A
#
# COMPACT_ATOMS: atom_id res chain seq x y z
N MET A 1 -51.10 25.25 25.05
CA MET A 1 -49.65 25.59 24.80
C MET A 1 -48.76 24.59 25.52
N ARG A 2 -47.97 23.81 24.79
CA ARG A 2 -47.00 22.89 25.38
C ARG A 2 -45.81 23.71 25.92
N LYS A 3 -45.55 23.66 27.24
CA LYS A 3 -44.36 24.27 27.85
C LYS A 3 -43.11 23.52 27.34
N GLN A 4 -42.27 24.18 26.60
CA GLN A 4 -40.96 23.68 26.23
C GLN A 4 -40.06 23.67 27.49
N LYS A 5 -39.57 22.50 27.88
CA LYS A 5 -38.58 22.40 28.96
C LYS A 5 -37.21 22.76 28.37
N GLY A 6 -36.59 23.80 28.88
CA GLY A 6 -35.24 24.20 28.51
C GLY A 6 -34.19 23.21 29.04
N PHE A 7 -33.09 23.05 28.32
CA PHE A 7 -31.95 22.20 28.71
C PHE A 7 -31.15 22.92 29.82
N SER A 8 -30.73 22.21 30.87
CA SER A 8 -29.91 22.78 31.92
C SER A 8 -28.44 22.86 31.44
N LEU A 9 -27.76 23.96 31.78
CA LEU A 9 -26.34 24.16 31.49
C LEU A 9 -25.49 23.04 32.11
N ILE A 10 -25.84 22.54 33.29
CA ILE A 10 -25.11 21.50 33.98
C ILE A 10 -25.26 20.11 33.26
N GLU A 11 -26.43 19.83 32.68
CA GLU A 11 -26.65 18.61 31.88
C GLU A 11 -25.75 18.62 30.65
N LEU A 12 -25.63 19.76 29.96
CA LEU A 12 -24.73 19.90 28.80
C LEU A 12 -23.26 19.73 29.23
N LEU A 13 -22.86 20.33 30.35
CA LEU A 13 -21.49 20.28 30.84
C LEU A 13 -21.05 18.86 31.19
N ILE A 14 -21.91 18.08 31.86
CA ILE A 14 -21.62 16.69 32.21
C ILE A 14 -21.48 15.83 30.95
N VAL A 15 -22.37 15.99 29.96
CA VAL A 15 -22.31 15.23 28.71
C VAL A 15 -21.02 15.53 27.95
N VAL A 16 -20.63 16.81 27.82
CA VAL A 16 -19.38 17.16 27.15
C VAL A 16 -18.17 16.61 27.90
N ALA A 17 -18.16 16.67 29.26
CA ALA A 17 -17.07 16.10 30.05
C ALA A 17 -16.90 14.58 29.80
N ILE A 18 -17.98 13.81 29.75
CA ILE A 18 -17.93 12.37 29.48
C ILE A 18 -17.41 12.10 28.06
N ILE A 19 -17.89 12.86 27.06
CA ILE A 19 -17.43 12.71 25.68
C ILE A 19 -15.92 12.99 25.58
N LEU A 20 -15.41 14.03 26.22
CA LEU A 20 -13.99 14.37 26.21
C LEU A 20 -13.13 13.28 26.85
N ILE A 21 -13.57 12.68 27.95
CA ILE A 21 -12.84 11.57 28.60
C ILE A 21 -12.77 10.36 27.66
N ILE A 22 -13.88 9.98 27.03
CA ILE A 22 -13.90 8.84 26.07
C ILE A 22 -13.03 9.16 24.86
N ALA A 23 -13.13 10.37 24.30
CA ALA A 23 -12.33 10.78 23.15
C ALA A 23 -10.83 10.78 23.44
N ALA A 24 -10.41 11.23 24.63
CA ALA A 24 -9.01 11.24 25.03
C ALA A 24 -8.35 9.85 25.02
N ILE A 25 -9.11 8.80 25.31
CA ILE A 25 -8.63 7.41 25.29
C ILE A 25 -8.79 6.79 23.87
N ALA A 26 -9.89 7.10 23.19
CA ALA A 26 -10.24 6.47 21.93
C ALA A 26 -9.38 6.95 20.74
N ILE A 27 -9.08 8.26 20.66
CA ILE A 27 -8.36 8.84 19.52
C ILE A 27 -6.95 8.25 19.34
N PRO A 28 -6.06 8.19 20.37
CA PRO A 28 -4.73 7.62 20.20
C PRO A 28 -4.77 6.12 19.89
N ASN A 29 -5.74 5.37 20.43
CA ASN A 29 -5.89 3.96 20.12
C ASN A 29 -6.35 3.73 18.67
N LEU A 30 -7.27 4.54 18.17
CA LEU A 30 -7.72 4.49 16.78
C LEU A 30 -6.58 4.80 15.80
N LEU A 31 -5.74 5.80 16.11
CA LEU A 31 -4.60 6.13 15.26
C LEU A 31 -3.60 4.97 15.16
N ARG A 32 -3.28 4.31 16.28
CA ARG A 32 -2.41 3.11 16.29
C ARG A 32 -3.02 1.96 15.49
N ALA A 33 -4.32 1.70 15.66
CA ALA A 33 -5.03 0.67 14.90
C ALA A 33 -5.01 0.96 13.39
N ARG A 34 -5.19 2.23 13.00
CA ARG A 34 -5.10 2.66 11.60
C ARG A 34 -3.70 2.46 11.03
N ILE A 35 -2.66 2.81 11.76
CA ILE A 35 -1.26 2.57 11.34
C ILE A 35 -1.03 1.07 11.12
N ALA A 36 -1.41 0.22 12.08
CA ALA A 36 -1.23 -1.23 11.96
C ALA A 36 -1.99 -1.81 10.76
N ALA A 37 -3.21 -1.35 10.50
CA ALA A 37 -3.99 -1.75 9.33
C ALA A 37 -3.32 -1.34 8.01
N ASN A 38 -2.80 -0.11 7.92
CA ASN A 38 -2.07 0.37 6.75
C ASN A 38 -0.78 -0.43 6.51
N GLU A 39 -0.02 -0.74 7.55
CA GLU A 39 1.19 -1.56 7.47
C GLU A 39 0.88 -2.98 6.97
N SER A 40 -0.18 -3.59 7.49
CA SER A 40 -0.64 -4.90 7.02
C SER A 40 -1.07 -4.86 5.55
N ALA A 41 -1.80 -3.83 5.14
CA ALA A 41 -2.20 -3.62 3.76
C ALA A 41 -0.98 -3.41 2.83
N ALA A 42 0.05 -2.68 3.30
CA ALA A 42 1.28 -2.46 2.55
C ALA A 42 2.07 -3.77 2.34
N ALA A 43 2.24 -4.56 3.39
CA ALA A 43 2.90 -5.86 3.30
C ALA A 43 2.13 -6.82 2.36
N SER A 44 0.80 -6.83 2.43
CA SER A 44 -0.06 -7.59 1.51
C SER A 44 0.07 -7.10 0.07
N GLY A 45 0.14 -5.77 -0.14
CA GLY A 45 0.35 -5.18 -1.47
C GLY A 45 1.65 -5.64 -2.12
N ILE A 46 2.76 -5.69 -1.37
CA ILE A 46 4.04 -6.21 -1.87
C ILE A 46 3.91 -7.70 -2.24
N ARG A 47 3.25 -8.53 -1.43
CA ARG A 47 3.02 -9.95 -1.77
C ARG A 47 2.21 -10.09 -3.04
N THR A 48 1.18 -9.28 -3.23
CA THR A 48 0.37 -9.26 -4.45
C THR A 48 1.21 -8.89 -5.66
N ILE A 49 2.07 -7.88 -5.56
CA ILE A 49 3.00 -7.48 -6.64
C ILE A 49 3.97 -8.61 -6.96
N ASN A 50 4.59 -9.24 -5.95
CA ASN A 50 5.50 -10.38 -6.16
C ASN A 50 4.82 -11.52 -6.91
N THR A 51 3.62 -11.92 -6.49
CA THR A 51 2.85 -12.98 -7.16
C THR A 51 2.53 -12.61 -8.60
N ALA A 52 2.14 -11.36 -8.85
CA ALA A 52 1.85 -10.87 -10.19
C ALA A 52 3.11 -10.85 -11.08
N LEU A 53 4.27 -10.45 -10.55
CA LEU A 53 5.54 -10.46 -11.28
C LEU A 53 5.99 -11.87 -11.66
N VAL A 54 5.83 -12.86 -10.77
CA VAL A 54 6.10 -14.26 -11.08
C VAL A 54 5.15 -14.78 -12.16
N SER A 55 3.86 -14.47 -12.07
CA SER A 55 2.86 -14.83 -13.08
C SER A 55 3.16 -14.17 -14.44
N PHE A 56 3.57 -12.89 -14.43
CA PHE A 56 3.97 -12.17 -15.63
C PHE A 56 5.18 -12.82 -16.31
N ASN A 57 6.23 -13.12 -15.54
CA ASN A 57 7.43 -13.79 -16.06
C ASN A 57 7.11 -15.17 -16.66
N SER A 58 6.19 -15.91 -16.06
CA SER A 58 5.74 -17.19 -16.59
C SER A 58 4.94 -17.06 -17.89
N SER A 59 4.17 -15.97 -18.05
CA SER A 59 3.37 -15.69 -19.25
C SER A 59 4.20 -15.09 -20.39
N TYR A 60 5.25 -14.32 -20.05
CA TYR A 60 6.11 -13.60 -20.99
C TYR A 60 7.61 -13.90 -20.76
N PRO A 61 8.07 -15.17 -20.96
CA PRO A 61 9.44 -15.57 -20.59
C PRO A 61 10.53 -14.80 -21.33
N SER A 62 10.23 -14.33 -22.56
CA SER A 62 11.18 -13.55 -23.36
C SER A 62 11.41 -12.13 -22.85
N LEU A 63 10.46 -11.56 -22.10
CA LEU A 63 10.54 -10.24 -21.49
C LEU A 63 11.08 -10.31 -20.05
N GLY A 64 10.90 -11.45 -19.37
CA GLY A 64 11.21 -11.60 -17.95
C GLY A 64 10.17 -10.94 -17.07
N TYR A 65 10.60 -10.09 -16.14
CA TYR A 65 9.67 -9.31 -15.30
C TYR A 65 9.09 -8.09 -16.03
N ALA A 66 8.01 -7.53 -15.51
CA ALA A 66 7.38 -6.34 -16.10
C ALA A 66 8.34 -5.14 -16.11
N LYS A 67 8.25 -4.29 -17.11
CA LYS A 67 9.06 -3.08 -17.22
C LYS A 67 8.70 -2.05 -16.15
N GLN A 68 7.41 -1.97 -15.81
CA GLN A 68 6.87 -1.01 -14.85
C GLN A 68 5.65 -1.59 -14.15
N LEU A 69 5.32 -1.08 -12.99
CA LEU A 69 4.19 -1.57 -12.19
C LEU A 69 2.83 -1.47 -12.90
N PRO A 70 2.52 -0.39 -13.66
CA PRO A 70 1.28 -0.30 -14.44
C PRO A 70 1.07 -1.42 -15.46
N ASP A 71 2.12 -2.03 -16.00
CA ASP A 71 2.01 -3.13 -16.97
C ASP A 71 1.34 -4.39 -16.36
N LEU A 72 1.39 -4.53 -15.03
CA LEU A 72 0.73 -5.63 -14.31
C LEU A 72 -0.77 -5.40 -14.12
N GLY A 73 -1.24 -4.17 -14.25
CA GLY A 73 -2.62 -3.76 -14.01
C GLY A 73 -3.47 -3.69 -15.27
N ASP A 74 -4.52 -2.89 -15.17
CA ASP A 74 -5.44 -2.55 -16.25
C ASP A 74 -5.44 -1.03 -16.46
N THR A 75 -4.44 -0.53 -17.17
CA THR A 75 -4.28 0.92 -17.39
C THR A 75 -5.39 1.56 -18.20
N ALA A 76 -6.14 0.76 -18.95
CA ALA A 76 -7.18 1.23 -19.86
C ALA A 76 -8.61 0.80 -19.47
N ASN A 77 -8.81 0.26 -18.27
CA ASN A 77 -10.07 -0.36 -17.82
C ASN A 77 -10.64 -1.39 -18.82
N GLN A 78 -9.75 -2.19 -19.41
CA GLN A 78 -10.09 -3.16 -20.45
C GLN A 78 -10.20 -4.59 -19.92
N CYS A 79 -9.78 -4.84 -18.69
CA CYS A 79 -9.92 -6.13 -18.05
C CYS A 79 -11.37 -6.35 -17.55
N PRO A 80 -12.00 -7.49 -17.81
CA PRO A 80 -11.54 -8.66 -18.59
C PRO A 80 -11.93 -8.65 -20.07
N ALA A 81 -12.35 -7.51 -20.64
CA ALA A 81 -12.97 -7.41 -21.98
C ALA A 81 -11.97 -7.70 -23.11
N THR A 82 -10.67 -7.52 -22.90
CA THR A 82 -9.61 -7.81 -23.87
C THR A 82 -8.63 -8.85 -23.32
N PRO A 83 -8.02 -9.69 -24.17
CA PRO A 83 -6.97 -10.60 -23.74
C PRO A 83 -5.81 -9.84 -23.09
N PRO A 84 -5.22 -10.36 -22.00
CA PRO A 84 -4.07 -9.74 -21.36
C PRO A 84 -2.89 -9.60 -22.34
N THR A 85 -2.17 -8.49 -22.23
CA THR A 85 -0.95 -8.19 -22.98
C THR A 85 0.21 -7.89 -22.06
N SER A 86 1.43 -7.84 -22.57
CA SER A 86 2.62 -7.50 -21.78
C SER A 86 2.64 -6.06 -21.25
N THR A 87 1.75 -5.20 -21.72
CA THR A 87 1.58 -3.82 -21.21
C THR A 87 0.27 -3.63 -20.44
N ASN A 88 -0.55 -4.68 -20.34
CA ASN A 88 -1.83 -4.69 -19.66
C ASN A 88 -2.17 -6.11 -19.23
N ALA A 89 -1.47 -6.63 -18.23
CA ALA A 89 -1.50 -8.03 -17.86
C ALA A 89 -2.68 -8.45 -16.99
N CYS A 90 -3.47 -7.49 -16.48
CA CYS A 90 -4.66 -7.75 -15.65
C CYS A 90 -4.40 -8.62 -14.40
N LEU A 91 -3.22 -8.50 -13.80
CA LEU A 91 -2.80 -9.32 -12.67
C LEU A 91 -3.01 -8.65 -11.31
N ILE A 92 -3.05 -7.32 -11.28
CA ILE A 92 -3.29 -6.53 -10.06
C ILE A 92 -4.33 -5.43 -10.32
N ASP A 93 -4.92 -4.91 -9.25
CA ASP A 93 -5.87 -3.80 -9.33
C ASP A 93 -5.19 -2.48 -9.75
N ASN A 94 -5.94 -1.62 -10.43
CA ASN A 94 -5.44 -0.36 -10.96
C ASN A 94 -4.90 0.61 -9.90
N VAL A 95 -5.45 0.58 -8.69
CA VAL A 95 -4.99 1.46 -7.61
C VAL A 95 -3.59 1.06 -7.17
N LEU A 96 -3.29 -0.25 -7.13
CA LEU A 96 -1.96 -0.75 -6.81
C LEU A 96 -1.00 -0.55 -7.99
N ALA A 97 -1.43 -0.84 -9.22
CA ALA A 97 -0.65 -0.70 -10.43
C ALA A 97 -0.17 0.74 -10.65
N ASN A 98 -1.04 1.72 -10.43
CA ASN A 98 -0.74 3.14 -10.60
C ASN A 98 -0.22 3.82 -9.33
N ASN A 99 0.05 3.07 -8.27
CA ASN A 99 0.46 3.63 -6.98
C ASN A 99 -0.54 4.68 -6.47
N GLY A 100 -1.82 4.37 -6.49
CA GLY A 100 -2.91 5.24 -6.03
C GLY A 100 -3.91 5.65 -7.11
N ASN A 101 -4.95 6.35 -6.68
CA ASN A 101 -5.93 6.99 -7.57
C ASN A 101 -6.29 8.37 -7.00
N PRO A 102 -5.81 9.49 -7.60
CA PRO A 102 -4.98 9.58 -8.83
C PRO A 102 -3.62 8.86 -8.70
N ALA A 103 -3.00 8.54 -9.85
CA ALA A 103 -1.70 7.87 -9.88
C ALA A 103 -0.64 8.61 -9.05
N GLY A 104 0.17 7.87 -8.30
CA GLY A 104 1.20 8.42 -7.42
C GLY A 104 0.73 8.88 -6.03
N THR A 105 -0.59 8.82 -5.72
CA THR A 105 -1.11 9.24 -4.41
C THR A 105 -1.00 8.15 -3.33
N GLY A 106 -0.56 6.94 -3.71
CA GLY A 106 -0.41 5.80 -2.83
C GLY A 106 -1.70 5.03 -2.58
N LYS A 107 -1.56 3.85 -1.98
CA LYS A 107 -2.66 2.98 -1.56
C LYS A 107 -2.54 2.69 -0.08
N SER A 108 -3.64 2.83 0.66
CA SER A 108 -3.68 2.57 2.13
C SER A 108 -2.60 3.33 2.91
N GLY A 109 -2.33 4.59 2.55
CA GLY A 109 -1.33 5.43 3.21
C GLY A 109 0.13 5.09 2.88
N TYR A 110 0.38 4.25 1.86
CA TYR A 110 1.70 3.85 1.39
C TYR A 110 1.91 4.17 -0.08
N SER A 111 3.12 4.60 -0.42
CA SER A 111 3.59 4.77 -1.80
C SER A 111 4.44 3.58 -2.19
N TYR A 112 4.14 2.99 -3.34
CA TYR A 112 4.86 1.83 -3.88
C TYR A 112 5.84 2.30 -4.96
N LEU A 113 7.07 1.77 -4.92
CA LEU A 113 8.05 1.96 -5.95
C LEU A 113 8.55 0.60 -6.44
N TYR A 114 8.51 0.42 -7.73
CA TYR A 114 9.00 -0.76 -8.44
C TYR A 114 10.21 -0.38 -9.28
N THR A 115 11.28 -1.14 -9.17
CA THR A 115 12.53 -0.92 -9.91
C THR A 115 12.97 -2.24 -10.53
N PRO A 116 12.74 -2.45 -11.83
CA PRO A 116 13.25 -3.64 -12.52
C PRO A 116 14.73 -3.50 -12.83
N THR A 117 15.44 -4.61 -12.87
CA THR A 117 16.84 -4.69 -13.28
C THR A 117 16.92 -5.29 -14.67
N ALA A 118 17.47 -4.52 -15.62
CA ALA A 118 17.63 -4.96 -17.00
C ALA A 118 18.72 -6.03 -17.13
N GLY A 119 18.43 -7.04 -17.92
CA GLY A 119 19.40 -8.03 -18.39
C GLY A 119 20.07 -7.63 -19.71
N ALA A 120 20.91 -8.53 -20.24
CA ALA A 120 21.68 -8.27 -21.47
C ALA A 120 20.83 -8.24 -22.75
N ALA A 121 19.64 -8.88 -22.77
CA ALA A 121 18.80 -9.08 -23.95
C ALA A 121 17.54 -8.21 -23.97
N ALA A 122 17.61 -6.98 -23.42
CA ALA A 122 16.47 -6.08 -23.26
C ALA A 122 15.28 -6.67 -22.45
N ASN A 123 15.54 -7.71 -21.69
CA ASN A 123 14.62 -8.33 -20.74
C ASN A 123 14.91 -7.85 -19.32
N PHE A 124 13.98 -8.07 -18.39
CA PHE A 124 14.16 -7.75 -16.99
C PHE A 124 14.36 -9.04 -16.18
N VAL A 125 15.56 -9.19 -15.62
CA VAL A 125 16.00 -10.45 -14.97
C VAL A 125 15.81 -10.44 -13.44
N ASP A 126 15.67 -9.25 -12.85
CA ASP A 126 15.51 -9.06 -11.42
C ASP A 126 14.64 -7.85 -11.14
N TYR A 127 14.17 -7.72 -9.92
CA TYR A 127 13.41 -6.54 -9.50
C TYR A 127 13.53 -6.25 -8.01
N GLN A 128 13.23 -5.03 -7.68
CA GLN A 128 12.99 -4.59 -6.32
C GLN A 128 11.66 -3.88 -6.25
N VAL A 129 10.86 -4.17 -5.23
CA VAL A 129 9.66 -3.42 -4.88
C VAL A 129 9.77 -2.91 -3.46
N SER A 130 9.37 -1.67 -3.24
CA SER A 130 9.30 -1.07 -1.90
C SER A 130 7.96 -0.37 -1.68
N ALA A 131 7.56 -0.28 -0.42
CA ALA A 131 6.40 0.47 0.04
C ALA A 131 6.81 1.33 1.23
N ASP A 132 6.75 2.63 1.04
CA ASP A 132 7.08 3.63 2.05
C ASP A 132 5.83 4.34 2.56
N PRO A 133 5.70 4.64 3.86
CA PRO A 133 4.58 5.43 4.36
C PRO A 133 4.58 6.83 3.76
N LEU A 134 3.43 7.32 3.31
CA LEU A 134 3.28 8.69 2.79
C LEU A 134 3.64 9.73 3.85
N SER A 135 3.21 9.50 5.09
CA SER A 135 3.52 10.33 6.25
C SER A 135 4.02 9.45 7.39
N ALA A 136 5.29 9.61 7.75
CA ALA A 136 5.90 8.87 8.86
C ALA A 136 5.15 9.12 10.17
N ASN A 137 4.93 8.06 10.95
CA ASN A 137 4.20 8.06 12.23
C ASN A 137 2.72 8.46 12.16
N GLN A 138 2.17 8.69 10.95
CA GLN A 138 0.74 8.98 10.74
C GLN A 138 0.07 7.90 9.90
N THR A 139 0.67 7.53 8.77
CA THR A 139 0.16 6.47 7.90
C THR A 139 0.84 5.14 8.14
N GLY A 140 2.07 5.14 8.65
CA GLY A 140 2.86 3.97 9.01
C GLY A 140 4.16 4.37 9.70
N VAL A 141 4.78 3.41 10.38
CA VAL A 141 6.10 3.54 11.02
C VAL A 141 7.16 2.76 10.26
N ARG A 142 6.77 1.61 9.70
CA ARG A 142 7.65 0.70 8.97
C ARG A 142 7.49 0.87 7.48
N SER A 143 8.60 0.75 6.75
CA SER A 143 8.61 0.53 5.31
C SER A 143 8.81 -0.95 5.01
N PHE A 144 8.31 -1.39 3.88
CA PHE A 144 8.38 -2.77 3.44
C PHE A 144 9.07 -2.85 2.09
N CYS A 145 9.79 -3.94 1.84
CA CYS A 145 10.41 -4.18 0.54
C CYS A 145 10.59 -5.67 0.25
N SER A 146 10.81 -5.98 -1.01
CA SER A 146 11.07 -7.33 -1.50
C SER A 146 11.94 -7.28 -2.75
N PHE A 147 12.64 -8.37 -3.01
CA PHE A 147 13.37 -8.63 -4.24
C PHE A 147 12.69 -9.77 -5.03
N SER A 148 13.35 -10.25 -6.08
CA SER A 148 12.91 -11.40 -6.87
C SER A 148 12.84 -12.72 -6.08
N ASP A 149 13.40 -12.78 -4.88
CA ASP A 149 13.21 -13.87 -3.92
C ASP A 149 11.80 -13.92 -3.30
N ALA A 150 10.96 -12.91 -3.59
CA ALA A 150 9.60 -12.72 -3.09
C ALA A 150 9.47 -12.66 -1.55
N VAL A 151 10.59 -12.53 -0.83
CA VAL A 151 10.58 -12.41 0.63
C VAL A 151 10.30 -10.98 1.03
N VAL A 152 9.21 -10.75 1.76
CA VAL A 152 8.89 -9.43 2.28
C VAL A 152 9.77 -9.12 3.50
N ARG A 153 10.39 -7.97 3.46
CA ARG A 153 11.26 -7.43 4.50
C ARG A 153 10.68 -6.15 5.07
N ALA A 154 10.94 -5.86 6.33
CA ALA A 154 10.46 -4.66 7.01
C ALA A 154 11.59 -3.89 7.68
N GLN A 155 11.55 -2.56 7.59
CA GLN A 155 12.48 -1.65 8.24
C GLN A 155 11.74 -0.46 8.84
N ILE A 156 12.19 0.03 9.99
CA ILE A 156 11.68 1.26 10.58
C ILE A 156 12.22 2.46 9.78
N GLY A 157 11.33 3.39 9.46
CA GLY A 157 11.64 4.59 8.66
C GLY A 157 11.48 4.37 7.16
N LYS A 158 11.73 5.41 6.36
CA LYS A 158 11.62 5.37 4.91
C LYS A 158 12.81 4.68 4.27
N LEU A 159 12.54 3.82 3.28
CA LEU A 159 13.53 3.19 2.42
C LEU A 159 13.97 4.08 1.26
N SER A 160 13.16 5.11 0.94
CA SER A 160 13.39 5.99 -0.23
C SER A 160 13.61 5.21 -1.52
N GLY A 161 12.87 4.10 -1.67
CA GLY A 161 12.89 3.25 -2.84
C GLY A 161 14.04 2.24 -2.91
N LYS A 162 14.93 2.19 -1.93
CA LYS A 162 16.02 1.20 -1.89
C LYS A 162 15.82 0.23 -0.73
N CYS A 163 15.78 -1.06 -1.05
CA CYS A 163 15.75 -2.13 -0.06
C CYS A 163 17.18 -2.55 0.27
N PRO A 164 17.71 -2.29 1.46
CA PRO A 164 19.03 -2.79 1.84
C PRO A 164 19.00 -4.33 1.93
N ASN A 165 20.06 -4.98 1.41
CA ASN A 165 20.18 -6.45 1.50
C ASN A 165 20.24 -6.96 2.96
N THR A 166 20.53 -6.06 3.91
CA THR A 166 20.57 -6.35 5.35
C THR A 166 19.22 -6.25 6.04
N THR A 167 18.16 -5.83 5.31
CA THR A 167 16.80 -5.69 5.88
C THR A 167 16.26 -7.06 6.28
N PRO A 168 15.85 -7.27 7.54
CA PRO A 168 15.38 -8.57 7.99
C PRO A 168 14.04 -8.95 7.35
N PRO A 169 13.78 -10.25 7.14
CA PRO A 169 12.45 -10.73 6.72
C PRO A 169 11.38 -10.31 7.71
N LEU A 170 10.17 -10.09 7.19
CA LEU A 170 8.97 -9.87 8.01
C LEU A 170 8.60 -11.18 8.70
N GLN A 171 8.60 -11.17 10.03
CA GLN A 171 8.17 -12.30 10.86
C GLN A 171 6.69 -12.21 11.16
#